data_28484043f9d0eaebf10a9a3155380887
#
_entry.id   28484043f9d0eaebf10a9a3155380887
#
_cell.length_a   1.000
_cell.length_b   1.000
_cell.length_c   1.000
_cell.angle_alpha   90.00
_cell.angle_beta   90.00
_cell.angle_gamma   90.00
#
_symmetry.space_group_name_H-M   'P 1'
#
loop_
_entity.id
_entity.type
_entity.pdbx_description
1 polymer ?
#
loop_
_entity_poly.entity_id
_entity_poly.type
_entity_poly.pdbx_seq_one_letter_code
_entity_poly.pdbx_strand_id
1 'polypeptide(L)'
;VLENGTWKFATLHYWRQFDGDYESGWRNSDNALLPVVPYHFTPDSVGVPIPAPSVPAPPTSLRAEDLFARIQALNDEDDVRNVQHSYGAYVDRRMWSDVVDLFTADGTMQITGVGTFKGGTGIRQGLEQTMGPEGLAQFILNEHPLWDTIVEVQPGGRTAIARGME
;
A
#
# COMPACT_ATOMS: atom_id res chain seq x y z
N VAL A 1 -18.71 -12.49 -0.59
CA VAL A 1 -20.14 -12.43 -0.29
C VAL A 1 -20.39 -11.68 1.00
N LEU A 2 -21.52 -10.99 1.09
CA LEU A 2 -21.94 -10.31 2.33
C LEU A 2 -22.86 -11.25 3.12
N GLU A 3 -22.44 -11.64 4.31
CA GLU A 3 -23.23 -12.49 5.22
C GLU A 3 -23.36 -11.79 6.57
N ASN A 4 -24.60 -11.59 7.01
CA ASN A 4 -24.91 -10.93 8.29
C ASN A 4 -24.18 -9.59 8.49
N GLY A 5 -24.10 -8.79 7.44
CA GLY A 5 -23.43 -7.50 7.46
C GLY A 5 -21.89 -7.55 7.41
N THR A 6 -21.29 -8.74 7.27
CA THR A 6 -19.83 -8.92 7.19
C THR A 6 -19.44 -9.49 5.85
N TRP A 7 -18.46 -8.88 5.20
CA TRP A 7 -17.88 -9.41 3.96
C TRP A 7 -17.04 -10.65 4.25
N LYS A 8 -17.23 -11.70 3.44
CA LYS A 8 -16.51 -12.96 3.54
C LYS A 8 -16.06 -13.44 2.16
N PHE A 9 -14.98 -14.19 2.12
CA PHE A 9 -14.60 -14.91 0.91
C PHE A 9 -15.60 -16.02 0.63
N ALA A 10 -16.16 -16.08 -0.57
CA ALA A 10 -16.90 -17.23 -1.05
C ALA A 10 -15.96 -18.24 -1.72
N THR A 11 -14.94 -17.74 -2.40
CA THR A 11 -13.95 -18.56 -3.09
C THR A 11 -12.63 -17.83 -3.06
N LEU A 12 -11.55 -18.54 -2.83
CA LEU A 12 -10.17 -18.09 -2.96
C LEU A 12 -9.44 -19.04 -3.91
N HIS A 13 -8.89 -18.52 -5.00
CA HIS A 13 -8.03 -19.26 -5.90
C HIS A 13 -6.59 -18.81 -5.64
N TYR A 14 -5.73 -19.76 -5.36
CA TYR A 14 -4.31 -19.52 -5.15
C TYR A 14 -3.48 -20.26 -6.19
N TRP A 15 -2.67 -19.52 -6.94
CA TRP A 15 -1.71 -20.09 -7.88
C TRP A 15 -0.30 -19.81 -7.38
N ARG A 16 0.34 -20.84 -6.88
CA ARG A 16 1.75 -20.73 -6.53
C ARG A 16 2.57 -20.65 -7.80
N GLN A 17 3.32 -19.57 -7.96
CA GLN A 17 4.15 -19.34 -9.14
C GLN A 17 5.44 -20.16 -9.08
N PHE A 18 6.05 -20.18 -7.91
CA PHE A 18 7.26 -20.93 -7.63
C PHE A 18 7.38 -21.13 -6.12
N ASP A 19 8.13 -22.13 -5.74
CA ASP A 19 8.65 -22.31 -4.39
C ASP A 19 10.03 -22.96 -4.49
N GLY A 20 10.77 -22.98 -3.38
CA GLY A 20 12.07 -23.62 -3.32
C GLY A 20 12.61 -23.56 -1.91
N ASP A 21 13.49 -24.48 -1.57
CA ASP A 21 14.25 -24.37 -0.35
C ASP A 21 15.36 -23.31 -0.50
N TYR A 22 15.83 -22.82 0.62
CA TYR A 22 16.81 -21.74 0.66
C TYR A 22 18.15 -22.14 -0.01
N GLU A 23 18.57 -23.39 0.10
CA GLU A 23 19.87 -23.88 -0.41
C GLU A 23 19.82 -24.21 -1.90
N SER A 24 18.73 -24.83 -2.37
CA SER A 24 18.55 -25.19 -3.77
C SER A 24 18.12 -24.01 -4.65
N GLY A 25 17.65 -22.94 -4.04
CA GLY A 25 17.15 -21.75 -4.72
C GLY A 25 15.74 -21.92 -5.29
N TRP A 26 15.36 -20.97 -6.13
CA TRP A 26 14.02 -20.85 -6.68
C TRP A 26 13.75 -21.88 -7.77
N ARG A 27 13.40 -23.08 -7.38
CA ARG A 27 12.96 -24.17 -8.28
C ARG A 27 11.66 -24.73 -7.75
N ASN A 28 10.84 -25.26 -8.64
CA ASN A 28 9.78 -26.15 -8.18
C ASN A 28 10.41 -27.40 -7.57
N SER A 29 9.93 -27.80 -6.42
CA SER A 29 10.41 -28.98 -5.68
C SER A 29 10.31 -30.28 -6.48
N ASP A 30 9.42 -30.35 -7.47
CA ASP A 30 9.20 -31.47 -8.37
C ASP A 30 9.80 -31.28 -9.76
N ASN A 31 10.56 -30.20 -9.99
CA ASN A 31 11.06 -29.77 -11.30
C ASN A 31 9.97 -29.52 -12.36
N ALA A 32 8.71 -29.44 -11.98
CA ALA A 32 7.65 -29.11 -12.91
C ALA A 32 7.80 -27.68 -13.44
N LEU A 33 7.25 -27.47 -14.64
CA LEU A 33 7.14 -26.11 -15.16
C LEU A 33 6.24 -25.26 -14.26
N LEU A 34 6.61 -23.98 -14.12
CA LEU A 34 5.75 -23.04 -13.40
C LEU A 34 4.36 -23.02 -14.02
N PRO A 35 3.29 -23.01 -13.20
CA PRO A 35 1.95 -22.94 -13.71
C PRO A 35 1.73 -21.65 -14.50
N VAL A 36 1.07 -21.76 -15.65
CA VAL A 36 0.66 -20.59 -16.40
C VAL A 36 -0.50 -19.93 -15.68
N VAL A 37 -0.26 -18.77 -15.10
CA VAL A 37 -1.31 -17.96 -14.50
C VAL A 37 -2.08 -17.26 -15.59
N PRO A 38 -3.42 -17.26 -15.55
CA PRO A 38 -4.22 -16.48 -16.48
C PRO A 38 -3.78 -15.02 -16.47
N TYR A 39 -3.54 -14.46 -17.64
CA TYR A 39 -3.11 -13.09 -17.79
C TYR A 39 -4.26 -12.14 -17.46
N HIS A 40 -4.13 -11.34 -16.40
CA HIS A 40 -5.18 -10.42 -15.98
C HIS A 40 -4.87 -8.96 -16.24
N PHE A 41 -3.72 -8.65 -16.82
CA PHE A 41 -3.32 -7.27 -17.11
C PHE A 41 -3.14 -7.08 -18.60
N THR A 42 -3.57 -5.94 -19.08
CA THR A 42 -3.22 -5.43 -20.42
C THR A 42 -2.65 -4.03 -20.24
N PRO A 43 -1.98 -3.46 -21.26
CA PRO A 43 -1.51 -2.07 -21.17
C PRO A 43 -2.62 -1.06 -20.87
N ASP A 44 -3.84 -1.38 -21.24
CA ASP A 44 -5.01 -0.49 -21.14
C ASP A 44 -5.97 -0.87 -20.00
N SER A 45 -5.72 -1.99 -19.31
CA SER A 45 -6.61 -2.48 -18.27
C SER A 45 -5.86 -3.23 -17.19
N VAL A 46 -6.09 -2.86 -15.97
CA VAL A 46 -5.54 -3.50 -14.77
C VAL A 46 -6.57 -4.44 -14.19
N GLY A 47 -6.28 -5.73 -14.28
CA GLY A 47 -7.13 -6.76 -13.70
C GLY A 47 -8.20 -7.34 -14.64
N VAL A 48 -8.91 -8.33 -14.12
CA VAL A 48 -10.02 -8.99 -14.84
C VAL A 48 -11.22 -8.05 -14.88
N PRO A 49 -11.86 -7.86 -16.04
CA PRO A 49 -13.07 -7.04 -16.12
C PRO A 49 -14.12 -7.55 -15.12
N ILE A 50 -14.66 -6.64 -14.33
CA ILE A 50 -15.78 -6.97 -13.45
C ILE A 50 -16.99 -7.26 -14.34
N PRO A 51 -17.58 -8.47 -14.27
CA PRO A 51 -18.75 -8.78 -15.06
C PRO A 51 -19.92 -7.85 -14.69
N ALA A 52 -20.73 -7.48 -15.67
CA ALA A 52 -21.93 -6.73 -15.39
C ALA A 52 -22.81 -7.49 -14.38
N PRO A 53 -23.44 -6.80 -13.42
CA PRO A 53 -24.29 -7.45 -12.44
C PRO A 53 -25.41 -8.21 -13.14
N SER A 54 -25.59 -9.47 -12.78
CA SER A 54 -26.60 -10.35 -13.35
C SER A 54 -28.05 -10.04 -12.91
N VAL A 55 -28.16 -9.21 -11.87
CA VAL A 55 -29.45 -8.73 -11.35
C VAL A 55 -29.41 -7.22 -11.20
N PRO A 56 -30.53 -6.53 -11.41
CA PRO A 56 -30.62 -5.09 -11.14
C PRO A 56 -30.23 -4.79 -9.69
N ALA A 57 -29.50 -3.69 -9.49
CA ALA A 57 -29.23 -3.22 -8.15
C ALA A 57 -30.53 -2.99 -7.37
N PRO A 58 -30.61 -3.39 -6.11
CA PRO A 58 -31.79 -3.09 -5.28
C PRO A 58 -32.00 -1.59 -5.19
N PRO A 59 -33.23 -1.13 -5.09
CA PRO A 59 -33.53 0.29 -4.91
C PRO A 59 -32.85 0.78 -3.64
N THR A 60 -32.23 1.95 -3.72
CA THR A 60 -31.59 2.60 -2.57
C THR A 60 -32.42 3.76 -2.08
N SER A 61 -32.49 3.94 -0.77
CA SER A 61 -33.04 5.14 -0.12
C SER A 61 -31.98 6.21 0.17
N LEU A 62 -30.75 5.98 -0.24
CA LEU A 62 -29.66 6.94 -0.05
C LEU A 62 -29.89 8.18 -0.90
N ARG A 63 -29.74 9.34 -0.29
CA ARG A 63 -29.80 10.63 -0.98
C ARG A 63 -28.48 10.91 -1.70
N ALA A 64 -28.49 11.81 -2.67
CA ALA A 64 -27.30 12.20 -3.40
C ALA A 64 -26.18 12.72 -2.48
N GLU A 65 -26.55 13.49 -1.46
CA GLU A 65 -25.61 14.02 -0.48
C GLU A 65 -24.89 12.89 0.31
N ASP A 66 -25.62 11.84 0.67
CA ASP A 66 -25.07 10.68 1.38
C ASP A 66 -24.08 9.91 0.49
N LEU A 67 -24.37 9.84 -0.82
CA LEU A 67 -23.47 9.24 -1.81
C LEU A 67 -22.21 10.09 -2.01
N PHE A 68 -22.34 11.42 -2.10
CA PHE A 68 -21.19 12.32 -2.18
C PHE A 68 -20.28 12.20 -0.97
N ALA A 69 -20.85 12.16 0.24
CA ALA A 69 -20.06 11.98 1.45
C ALA A 69 -19.27 10.65 1.46
N ARG A 70 -19.88 9.57 0.96
CA ARG A 70 -19.20 8.27 0.84
C ARG A 70 -18.09 8.27 -0.20
N ILE A 71 -18.34 8.90 -1.36
CA ILE A 71 -17.32 9.06 -2.39
C ILE A 71 -16.14 9.88 -1.86
N GLN A 72 -16.43 10.98 -1.14
CA GLN A 72 -15.36 11.79 -0.55
C GLN A 72 -14.54 10.98 0.46
N ALA A 73 -15.17 10.19 1.32
CA ALA A 73 -14.45 9.33 2.25
C ALA A 73 -13.53 8.30 1.55
N LEU A 74 -13.96 7.73 0.43
CA LEU A 74 -13.14 6.83 -0.39
C LEU A 74 -11.97 7.58 -1.03
N ASN A 75 -12.18 8.78 -1.54
CA ASN A 75 -11.11 9.61 -2.09
C ASN A 75 -10.09 9.98 -1.00
N ASP A 76 -10.56 10.36 0.19
CA ASP A 76 -9.68 10.67 1.33
C ASP A 76 -8.83 9.46 1.73
N GLU A 77 -9.39 8.23 1.70
CA GLU A 77 -8.63 7.00 1.94
C GLU A 77 -7.54 6.79 0.86
N ASP A 78 -7.87 7.03 -0.41
CA ASP A 78 -6.94 6.90 -1.51
C ASP A 78 -5.82 7.96 -1.45
N ASP A 79 -6.15 9.18 -1.08
CA ASP A 79 -5.18 10.26 -0.89
C ASP A 79 -4.18 9.91 0.22
N VAL A 80 -4.65 9.39 1.36
CA VAL A 80 -3.77 8.95 2.46
C VAL A 80 -2.89 7.77 2.03
N ARG A 81 -3.45 6.82 1.28
CA ARG A 81 -2.70 5.69 0.73
C ARG A 81 -1.60 6.15 -0.21
N ASN A 82 -1.90 7.15 -1.04
CA ASN A 82 -0.94 7.75 -1.97
C ASN A 82 0.21 8.45 -1.24
N VAL A 83 -0.03 9.13 -0.12
CA VAL A 83 1.04 9.70 0.73
C VAL A 83 1.96 8.58 1.24
N GLN A 84 1.40 7.48 1.72
CA GLN A 84 2.21 6.35 2.21
C GLN A 84 3.01 5.67 1.08
N HIS A 85 2.42 5.50 -0.10
CA HIS A 85 3.15 4.96 -1.26
C HIS A 85 4.26 5.90 -1.73
N SER A 86 4.02 7.21 -1.69
CA SER A 86 5.05 8.21 -2.00
C SER A 86 6.21 8.14 -1.01
N TYR A 87 5.91 7.95 0.29
CA TYR A 87 6.93 7.73 1.31
C TYR A 87 7.82 6.54 0.95
N GLY A 88 7.25 5.37 0.66
CA GLY A 88 8.01 4.19 0.26
C GLY A 88 8.90 4.44 -0.96
N ALA A 89 8.33 5.02 -2.02
CA ALA A 89 9.07 5.32 -3.24
C ALA A 89 10.25 6.31 -3.01
N TYR A 90 10.05 7.30 -2.16
CA TYR A 90 11.11 8.27 -1.82
C TYR A 90 12.18 7.67 -0.91
N VAL A 91 11.78 6.82 0.04
CA VAL A 91 12.73 6.08 0.90
C VAL A 91 13.60 5.15 0.07
N ASP A 92 13.02 4.41 -0.86
CA ASP A 92 13.77 3.52 -1.76
C ASP A 92 14.86 4.24 -2.55
N ARG A 93 14.62 5.48 -2.90
CA ARG A 93 15.56 6.33 -3.65
C ARG A 93 16.43 7.21 -2.76
N ARG A 94 16.23 7.18 -1.46
CA ARG A 94 16.86 8.07 -0.48
C ARG A 94 16.67 9.55 -0.83
N MET A 95 15.47 9.90 -1.23
CA MET A 95 15.05 11.27 -1.55
C MET A 95 14.60 11.97 -0.26
N TRP A 96 15.55 12.22 0.64
CA TRP A 96 15.20 12.66 2.00
C TRP A 96 14.49 14.00 2.06
N SER A 97 14.78 14.90 1.13
CA SER A 97 14.07 16.16 1.00
C SER A 97 12.59 15.93 0.70
N ASP A 98 12.29 15.03 -0.26
CA ASP A 98 10.91 14.68 -0.63
C ASP A 98 10.19 13.92 0.49
N VAL A 99 10.89 13.05 1.21
CA VAL A 99 10.33 12.38 2.41
C VAL A 99 9.93 13.41 3.46
N VAL A 100 10.81 14.38 3.76
CA VAL A 100 10.54 15.44 4.74
C VAL A 100 9.31 16.27 4.36
N ASP A 101 9.13 16.54 3.08
CA ASP A 101 8.00 17.33 2.56
C ASP A 101 6.63 16.61 2.72
N LEU A 102 6.63 15.31 2.99
CA LEU A 102 5.39 14.58 3.34
C LEU A 102 4.94 14.82 4.79
N PHE A 103 5.77 15.40 5.63
CA PHE A 103 5.47 15.63 7.04
C PHE A 103 5.00 17.07 7.28
N THR A 104 4.14 17.22 8.29
CA THR A 104 3.82 18.56 8.81
C THR A 104 5.06 19.20 9.46
N ALA A 105 5.08 20.53 9.58
CA ALA A 105 6.21 21.26 10.16
C ALA A 105 6.60 20.80 11.57
N ASP A 106 5.66 20.31 12.35
CA ASP A 106 5.83 19.77 13.70
C ASP A 106 5.75 18.23 13.73
N GLY A 107 5.74 17.60 12.57
CA GLY A 107 5.66 16.15 12.40
C GLY A 107 6.75 15.41 13.15
N THR A 108 6.48 14.16 13.48
CA THR A 108 7.43 13.30 14.19
C THR A 108 7.57 11.97 13.48
N MET A 109 8.79 11.45 13.45
CA MET A 109 9.11 10.10 12.99
C MET A 109 9.78 9.35 14.14
N GLN A 110 9.26 8.18 14.44
CA GLN A 110 9.85 7.29 15.46
C GLN A 110 10.40 6.04 14.77
N ILE A 111 11.69 5.77 14.98
CA ILE A 111 12.36 4.56 14.49
C ILE A 111 12.70 3.72 15.71
N THR A 112 12.13 2.52 15.79
CA THR A 112 12.31 1.60 16.92
C THR A 112 13.79 1.25 17.08
N GLY A 113 14.29 1.38 18.32
CA GLY A 113 15.70 1.13 18.64
C GLY A 113 16.66 2.27 18.28
N VAL A 114 16.20 3.32 17.59
CA VAL A 114 17.03 4.47 17.19
C VAL A 114 16.61 5.74 17.91
N GLY A 115 15.34 6.14 17.80
CA GLY A 115 14.87 7.34 18.48
C GLY A 115 13.61 7.95 17.88
N THR A 116 13.25 9.13 18.40
CA THR A 116 12.16 9.96 17.90
C THR A 116 12.73 11.26 17.35
N PHE A 117 12.38 11.58 16.14
CA PHE A 117 12.87 12.74 15.38
C PHE A 117 11.71 13.69 15.09
N LYS A 118 11.90 14.98 15.30
CA LYS A 118 10.84 15.98 15.19
C LYS A 118 11.20 17.07 14.17
N GLY A 119 10.20 17.44 13.39
CA GLY A 119 10.29 18.44 12.34
C GLY A 119 11.22 18.01 11.20
N GLY A 120 11.23 18.75 10.10
CA GLY A 120 11.96 18.35 8.89
C GLY A 120 13.45 18.07 9.12
N THR A 121 14.15 18.94 9.87
CA THR A 121 15.58 18.74 10.17
C THR A 121 15.81 17.47 11.00
N GLY A 122 15.00 17.23 12.04
CA GLY A 122 15.13 16.04 12.86
C GLY A 122 14.83 14.76 12.07
N ILE A 123 13.74 14.75 11.30
CA ILE A 123 13.35 13.61 10.47
C ILE A 123 14.45 13.27 9.47
N ARG A 124 15.00 14.27 8.78
CA ARG A 124 16.14 14.08 7.87
C ARG A 124 17.33 13.46 8.58
N GLN A 125 17.68 13.97 9.77
CA GLN A 125 18.78 13.41 10.58
C GLN A 125 18.53 11.94 10.93
N GLY A 126 17.30 11.56 11.30
CA GLY A 126 16.93 10.18 11.58
C GLY A 126 17.10 9.26 10.39
N LEU A 127 16.65 9.71 9.21
CA LEU A 127 16.81 8.98 7.95
C LEU A 127 18.29 8.79 7.59
N GLU A 128 19.08 9.86 7.63
CA GLU A 128 20.52 9.80 7.34
C GLU A 128 21.29 8.91 8.32
N GLN A 129 20.92 8.95 9.59
CA GLN A 129 21.53 8.12 10.63
C GLN A 129 21.22 6.63 10.41
N THR A 130 20.03 6.29 9.92
CA THR A 130 19.57 4.92 9.81
C THR A 130 19.93 4.30 8.47
N MET A 131 19.77 5.06 7.38
CA MET A 131 19.85 4.55 6.00
C MET A 131 20.99 5.20 5.20
N GLY A 132 21.70 6.17 5.77
CA GLY A 132 22.80 6.87 5.10
C GLY A 132 22.40 8.14 4.37
N PRO A 133 23.36 8.82 3.71
CA PRO A 133 23.13 10.11 3.07
C PRO A 133 22.08 10.07 1.97
N GLU A 134 21.55 11.25 1.64
CA GLU A 134 20.62 11.43 0.52
C GLU A 134 21.23 10.96 -0.79
N GLY A 135 20.38 10.38 -1.62
CA GLY A 135 20.75 9.80 -2.91
C GLY A 135 21.22 8.35 -2.80
N LEU A 136 20.86 7.58 -3.81
CA LEU A 136 21.23 6.17 -3.90
C LEU A 136 22.56 6.04 -4.67
N ALA A 137 23.56 5.44 -4.04
CA ALA A 137 24.82 5.18 -4.70
C ALA A 137 24.68 4.07 -5.75
N GLN A 138 25.54 4.09 -6.77
CA GLN A 138 25.56 3.05 -7.79
C GLN A 138 25.79 1.67 -7.14
N PHE A 139 25.06 0.67 -7.60
CA PHE A 139 25.07 -0.72 -7.12
C PHE A 139 24.52 -0.93 -5.69
N ILE A 140 23.83 0.07 -5.14
CA ILE A 140 23.10 -0.08 -3.88
C ILE A 140 21.63 -0.34 -4.20
N LEU A 141 21.09 -1.42 -3.66
CA LEU A 141 19.66 -1.69 -3.59
C LEU A 141 19.17 -1.24 -2.21
N ASN A 142 18.09 -0.48 -2.20
CA ASN A 142 17.42 -0.02 -1.00
C ASN A 142 15.92 -0.07 -1.30
N GLU A 143 15.28 -1.11 -0.80
CA GLU A 143 13.85 -1.37 -1.06
C GLU A 143 13.10 -1.56 0.25
N HIS A 144 12.01 -0.83 0.40
CA HIS A 144 11.11 -0.88 1.54
C HIS A 144 9.68 -1.06 1.02
N PRO A 145 9.35 -2.26 0.51
CA PRO A 145 8.02 -2.49 -0.05
C PRO A 145 6.96 -2.39 1.05
N LEU A 146 5.98 -1.53 0.83
CA LEU A 146 4.86 -1.34 1.75
C LEU A 146 3.72 -2.30 1.38
N TRP A 147 3.43 -3.22 2.29
CA TRP A 147 2.42 -4.25 2.11
C TRP A 147 1.16 -3.97 2.93
N ASP A 148 0.03 -4.40 2.38
CA ASP A 148 -1.26 -4.46 3.09
C ASP A 148 -1.65 -3.15 3.79
N THR A 149 -1.47 -2.03 3.09
CA THR A 149 -1.83 -0.71 3.64
C THR A 149 -3.32 -0.61 3.91
N ILE A 150 -3.67 -0.48 5.18
CA ILE A 150 -5.02 -0.23 5.66
C ILE A 150 -5.11 1.24 6.10
N VAL A 151 -6.08 1.95 5.54
CA VAL A 151 -6.36 3.35 5.87
C VAL A 151 -7.69 3.46 6.59
N GLU A 152 -7.72 4.26 7.64
CA GLU A 152 -8.91 4.58 8.42
C GLU A 152 -9.02 6.11 8.58
N VAL A 153 -9.88 6.73 7.80
CA VAL A 153 -10.18 8.16 7.92
C VAL A 153 -11.03 8.39 9.17
N GLN A 154 -10.58 9.29 10.01
CA GLN A 154 -11.25 9.58 11.27
C GLN A 154 -12.50 10.47 11.06
N PRO A 155 -13.48 10.43 11.98
CA PRO A 155 -14.67 11.27 11.90
C PRO A 155 -14.30 12.74 11.70
N GLY A 156 -14.92 13.37 10.71
CA GLY A 156 -14.62 14.75 10.34
C GLY A 156 -13.63 14.93 9.18
N GLY A 157 -13.03 13.85 8.66
CA GLY A 157 -12.24 13.86 7.43
C GLY A 157 -10.94 14.68 7.50
N ARG A 158 -10.40 14.95 8.69
CA ARG A 158 -9.22 15.82 8.87
C ARG A 158 -7.97 15.08 9.30
N THR A 159 -8.12 13.87 9.76
CA THR A 159 -7.04 12.99 10.18
C THR A 159 -7.34 11.57 9.75
N ALA A 160 -6.31 10.80 9.51
CA ALA A 160 -6.41 9.40 9.19
C ALA A 160 -5.30 8.61 9.88
N ILE A 161 -5.51 7.31 9.99
CA ILE A 161 -4.50 6.36 10.45
C ILE A 161 -4.24 5.40 9.29
N ALA A 162 -3.00 5.32 8.88
CA ALA A 162 -2.56 4.30 7.94
C ALA A 162 -1.65 3.29 8.65
N ARG A 163 -1.84 2.01 8.37
CA ARG A 163 -1.04 0.90 8.89
C ARG A 163 -0.65 0.01 7.75
N GLY A 164 0.58 -0.49 7.79
CA GLY A 164 1.10 -1.42 6.80
C GLY A 164 2.28 -2.18 7.38
N MET A 165 2.78 -3.14 6.62
CA MET A 165 4.04 -3.82 6.88
C MET A 165 5.09 -3.32 5.89
N GLU A 166 6.33 -3.28 6.35
CA GLU A 166 7.51 -2.88 5.59
C GLU A 166 8.54 -4.03 5.62
#